data_d1a0c862ec771cf3a140317e13014f04
#
_entry.id   d1a0c862ec771cf3a140317e13014f04
#
_cell.length_a   1.000
_cell.length_b   1.000
_cell.length_c   1.000
_cell.angle_alpha   90.00
_cell.angle_beta   90.00
_cell.angle_gamma   90.00
#
_symmetry.space_group_name_H-M   'P 1'
#
loop_
_entity.id
_entity.type
_entity.pdbx_description
1 polymer ?
#
loop_
_entity_poly.entity_id
_entity_poly.type
_entity_poly.pdbx_seq_one_letter_code
_entity_poly.pdbx_strand_id
1 'polypeptide(L)'
;MTTLIWAIVVLGALAIIFGLILAVAAKVFEVEVDPRLPEIQACLAGANCGGCGYPGCGGCAEAILAGKAPVTACAPAGPENAAKIAAIMGLEAPSGDKMVAHVMCNGGCNAKENFEYRGVKDCLAATKVCGGDAKACRYGCFGFGSCVEACKFDAIHVINGVAVVDKEKCTNCGACRAACPHHLIVEVPYKQKVFVDCSNKDKGPAVTKVCANSCIACGMCERTCKFDAIHVVNNVAVIDYSKCKNCTMCAKACPRNAIEPIPTPEEKEKFKAAQKAMAEKKAAAAKAAAEAAAAAKAAEAPKAE
;
A
#
# COMPACT_ATOMS: atom_id res chain seq x y z
N MET A 1 36.33 4.58 62.19
CA MET A 1 35.23 3.57 62.19
C MET A 1 33.85 4.23 62.46
N THR A 2 33.75 5.20 63.33
CA THR A 2 32.47 5.89 63.67
C THR A 2 31.82 6.59 62.47
N THR A 3 32.59 7.27 61.60
CA THR A 3 32.08 7.96 60.40
C THR A 3 31.51 6.99 59.38
N LEU A 4 32.10 5.80 59.23
CA LEU A 4 31.60 4.77 58.29
C LEU A 4 30.27 4.19 58.78
N ILE A 5 30.12 3.98 60.09
CA ILE A 5 28.87 3.49 60.71
C ILE A 5 27.75 4.52 60.52
N TRP A 6 28.03 5.80 60.77
CA TRP A 6 27.06 6.88 60.55
C TRP A 6 26.63 7.02 59.08
N ALA A 7 27.57 6.86 58.13
CA ALA A 7 27.26 6.90 56.71
C ALA A 7 26.32 5.75 56.30
N ILE A 8 26.56 4.52 56.80
CA ILE A 8 25.69 3.35 56.55
C ILE A 8 24.30 3.56 57.13
N VAL A 9 24.21 4.09 58.36
CA VAL A 9 22.91 4.34 59.02
C VAL A 9 22.11 5.40 58.27
N VAL A 10 22.74 6.50 57.86
CA VAL A 10 22.06 7.56 57.08
C VAL A 10 21.61 7.09 55.72
N LEU A 11 22.47 6.37 54.98
CA LEU A 11 22.10 5.80 53.65
C LEU A 11 21.00 4.75 53.79
N GLY A 12 21.06 3.89 54.83
CA GLY A 12 20.02 2.90 55.12
C GLY A 12 18.66 3.54 55.42
N ALA A 13 18.68 4.58 56.29
CA ALA A 13 17.46 5.33 56.59
C ALA A 13 16.86 6.02 55.39
N LEU A 14 17.68 6.67 54.53
CA LEU A 14 17.23 7.27 53.30
C LEU A 14 16.66 6.24 52.33
N ALA A 15 17.29 5.07 52.18
CA ALA A 15 16.78 4.00 51.31
C ALA A 15 15.42 3.47 51.74
N ILE A 16 15.21 3.32 53.08
CA ILE A 16 13.92 2.91 53.64
C ILE A 16 12.85 3.98 53.42
N ILE A 17 13.16 5.26 53.63
CA ILE A 17 12.22 6.37 53.41
C ILE A 17 11.81 6.44 51.95
N PHE A 18 12.78 6.44 51.01
CA PHE A 18 12.47 6.47 49.57
C PHE A 18 11.74 5.22 49.10
N GLY A 19 12.09 4.04 49.60
CA GLY A 19 11.38 2.79 49.29
C GLY A 19 9.92 2.84 49.74
N LEU A 20 9.66 3.41 50.91
CA LEU A 20 8.31 3.55 51.48
C LEU A 20 7.48 4.58 50.66
N ILE A 21 8.10 5.71 50.28
CA ILE A 21 7.47 6.73 49.43
C ILE A 21 7.11 6.11 48.07
N LEU A 22 8.03 5.38 47.43
CA LEU A 22 7.80 4.73 46.13
C LEU A 22 6.70 3.65 46.23
N ALA A 23 6.68 2.85 47.33
CA ALA A 23 5.64 1.85 47.53
C ALA A 23 4.24 2.47 47.71
N VAL A 24 4.16 3.59 48.46
CA VAL A 24 2.91 4.34 48.63
C VAL A 24 2.48 4.98 47.31
N ALA A 25 3.43 5.61 46.60
CA ALA A 25 3.16 6.21 45.31
C ALA A 25 2.69 5.16 44.28
N ALA A 26 3.33 4.00 44.22
CA ALA A 26 2.93 2.91 43.31
C ALA A 26 1.49 2.46 43.59
N LYS A 27 1.09 2.40 44.88
CA LYS A 27 -0.26 1.99 45.27
C LYS A 27 -1.31 3.07 45.05
N VAL A 28 -0.94 4.36 45.21
CA VAL A 28 -1.86 5.51 45.02
C VAL A 28 -2.06 5.79 43.53
N PHE A 29 -1.02 5.58 42.70
CA PHE A 29 -1.07 5.78 41.24
C PHE A 29 -1.30 4.48 40.46
N GLU A 30 -1.72 3.40 41.15
CA GLU A 30 -2.10 2.15 40.50
C GLU A 30 -3.32 2.41 39.59
N VAL A 31 -3.12 2.31 38.28
CA VAL A 31 -4.21 2.40 37.32
C VAL A 31 -4.82 1.01 37.19
N GLU A 32 -6.08 0.87 37.53
CA GLU A 32 -6.81 -0.39 37.32
C GLU A 32 -6.92 -0.62 35.82
N VAL A 33 -6.16 -1.58 35.29
CA VAL A 33 -6.21 -2.01 33.87
C VAL A 33 -7.27 -3.08 33.76
N ASP A 34 -8.26 -2.85 32.91
CA ASP A 34 -9.27 -3.87 32.58
C ASP A 34 -8.58 -5.15 32.08
N PRO A 35 -8.85 -6.32 32.71
CA PRO A 35 -8.19 -7.59 32.32
C PRO A 35 -8.39 -7.97 30.87
N ARG A 36 -9.43 -7.45 30.19
CA ARG A 36 -9.69 -7.67 28.77
C ARG A 36 -8.70 -6.92 27.84
N LEU A 37 -8.08 -5.83 28.34
CA LEU A 37 -7.17 -5.01 27.55
C LEU A 37 -5.97 -5.80 27.00
N PRO A 38 -5.19 -6.54 27.81
CA PRO A 38 -4.09 -7.35 27.32
C PRO A 38 -4.55 -8.49 26.39
N GLU A 39 -5.74 -9.05 26.61
CA GLU A 39 -6.29 -10.09 25.73
C GLU A 39 -6.63 -9.53 24.35
N ILE A 40 -7.29 -8.36 24.29
CA ILE A 40 -7.55 -7.65 23.03
C ILE A 40 -6.23 -7.29 22.34
N GLN A 41 -5.25 -6.77 23.08
CA GLN A 41 -3.95 -6.38 22.51
C GLN A 41 -3.20 -7.58 21.94
N ALA A 42 -3.28 -8.77 22.55
CA ALA A 42 -2.69 -10.00 22.05
C ALA A 42 -3.34 -10.48 20.74
N CYS A 43 -4.61 -10.15 20.50
CA CYS A 43 -5.32 -10.45 19.26
C CYS A 43 -4.99 -9.46 18.12
N LEU A 44 -4.41 -8.29 18.40
CA LEU A 44 -4.01 -7.33 17.40
C LEU A 44 -2.70 -7.74 16.71
N ALA A 45 -2.43 -7.15 15.54
CA ALA A 45 -1.27 -7.53 14.71
C ALA A 45 0.11 -7.24 15.34
N GLY A 46 0.20 -6.47 16.41
CA GLY A 46 1.47 -6.12 17.08
C GLY A 46 2.42 -5.22 16.29
N ALA A 47 2.11 -4.91 15.05
CA ALA A 47 2.99 -4.17 14.13
C ALA A 47 3.11 -2.67 14.44
N ASN A 48 2.28 -2.11 15.32
CA ASN A 48 2.23 -0.69 15.68
C ASN A 48 2.24 0.24 14.45
N CYS A 49 1.57 -0.18 13.35
CA CYS A 49 1.63 0.48 12.05
C CYS A 49 0.86 1.81 11.98
N GLY A 50 -0.07 2.06 12.92
CA GLY A 50 -0.92 3.25 12.92
C GLY A 50 -1.99 3.30 11.81
N GLY A 51 -2.11 2.25 10.97
CA GLY A 51 -3.05 2.19 9.85
C GLY A 51 -4.53 2.27 10.26
N CYS A 52 -4.84 1.91 11.49
CA CYS A 52 -6.17 2.03 12.07
C CYS A 52 -6.51 3.46 12.58
N GLY A 53 -5.56 4.40 12.50
CA GLY A 53 -5.73 5.77 12.99
C GLY A 53 -5.44 5.97 14.47
N TYR A 54 -5.05 4.91 15.19
CA TYR A 54 -4.70 4.96 16.62
C TYR A 54 -3.19 4.93 16.83
N PRO A 55 -2.67 5.51 17.93
CA PRO A 55 -1.24 5.53 18.24
C PRO A 55 -0.74 4.14 18.68
N GLY A 56 -0.56 3.23 17.70
CA GLY A 56 -0.12 1.86 17.95
C GLY A 56 -1.23 0.90 18.35
N CYS A 57 -0.85 -0.36 18.58
CA CYS A 57 -1.81 -1.43 18.92
C CYS A 57 -2.43 -1.25 20.30
N GLY A 58 -1.68 -0.68 21.28
CA GLY A 58 -2.20 -0.36 22.60
C GLY A 58 -3.37 0.62 22.53
N GLY A 59 -3.20 1.76 21.86
CA GLY A 59 -4.27 2.76 21.70
C GLY A 59 -5.48 2.23 20.91
N CYS A 60 -5.26 1.31 19.96
CA CYS A 60 -6.34 0.63 19.27
C CYS A 60 -7.11 -0.31 20.22
N ALA A 61 -6.42 -1.08 21.08
CA ALA A 61 -7.04 -1.96 22.06
C ALA A 61 -7.89 -1.18 23.08
N GLU A 62 -7.36 -0.06 23.57
CA GLU A 62 -8.10 0.85 24.47
C GLU A 62 -9.35 1.43 23.80
N ALA A 63 -9.23 1.84 22.55
CA ALA A 63 -10.37 2.38 21.80
C ALA A 63 -11.46 1.32 21.54
N ILE A 64 -11.07 0.07 21.27
CA ILE A 64 -12.01 -1.06 21.12
C ILE A 64 -12.69 -1.34 22.46
N LEU A 65 -11.94 -1.41 23.55
CA LEU A 65 -12.45 -1.66 24.90
C LEU A 65 -13.44 -0.57 25.33
N ALA A 66 -13.14 0.70 25.01
CA ALA A 66 -14.01 1.84 25.26
C ALA A 66 -15.22 1.95 24.30
N GLY A 67 -15.39 1.04 23.36
CA GLY A 67 -16.45 1.09 22.34
C GLY A 67 -16.31 2.21 21.31
N LYS A 68 -15.16 2.90 21.27
CA LYS A 68 -14.87 3.99 20.32
C LYS A 68 -14.39 3.50 18.96
N ALA A 69 -13.90 2.26 18.88
CA ALA A 69 -13.48 1.61 17.67
C ALA A 69 -14.22 0.29 17.47
N PRO A 70 -14.54 -0.09 16.23
CA PRO A 70 -15.12 -1.39 15.93
C PRO A 70 -14.09 -2.51 16.18
N VAL A 71 -14.55 -3.73 16.48
CA VAL A 71 -13.68 -4.91 16.67
C VAL A 71 -12.84 -5.25 15.42
N THR A 72 -13.25 -4.74 14.25
CA THR A 72 -12.56 -4.87 12.96
C THR A 72 -11.58 -3.71 12.67
N ALA A 73 -11.35 -2.80 13.61
CA ALA A 73 -10.51 -1.61 13.39
C ALA A 73 -9.08 -1.96 12.94
N CYS A 74 -8.53 -3.08 13.42
CA CYS A 74 -7.21 -3.54 13.02
C CYS A 74 -7.31 -4.46 11.78
N ALA A 75 -7.25 -3.91 10.58
CA ALA A 75 -7.26 -4.69 9.35
C ALA A 75 -6.13 -5.75 9.26
N PRO A 76 -4.87 -5.46 9.68
CA PRO A 76 -3.81 -6.47 9.71
C PRO A 76 -4.04 -7.66 10.65
N ALA A 77 -4.90 -7.54 11.66
CA ALA A 77 -5.22 -8.66 12.55
C ALA A 77 -6.01 -9.78 11.86
N GLY A 78 -6.73 -9.43 10.80
CA GLY A 78 -7.54 -10.36 10.02
C GLY A 78 -8.88 -10.74 10.67
N PRO A 79 -9.77 -11.43 9.94
CA PRO A 79 -11.12 -11.73 10.40
C PRO A 79 -11.16 -12.71 11.59
N GLU A 80 -10.19 -13.64 11.67
CA GLU A 80 -10.13 -14.61 12.79
C GLU A 80 -9.86 -13.91 14.13
N ASN A 81 -8.91 -12.98 14.16
CA ASN A 81 -8.61 -12.23 15.37
C ASN A 81 -9.69 -11.20 15.70
N ALA A 82 -10.32 -10.61 14.68
CA ALA A 82 -11.51 -9.77 14.89
C ALA A 82 -12.66 -10.55 15.55
N ALA A 83 -12.86 -11.82 15.18
CA ALA A 83 -13.84 -12.70 15.82
C ALA A 83 -13.48 -13.00 17.30
N LYS A 84 -12.19 -13.21 17.61
CA LYS A 84 -11.73 -13.39 19.00
C LYS A 84 -11.98 -12.12 19.83
N ILE A 85 -11.65 -10.96 19.27
CA ILE A 85 -11.92 -9.66 19.92
C ILE A 85 -13.42 -9.47 20.15
N ALA A 86 -14.26 -9.84 19.17
CA ALA A 86 -15.73 -9.79 19.31
C ALA A 86 -16.21 -10.69 20.47
N ALA A 87 -15.66 -11.90 20.59
CA ALA A 87 -15.98 -12.81 21.70
C ALA A 87 -15.59 -12.24 23.05
N ILE A 88 -14.39 -11.62 23.20
CA ILE A 88 -13.93 -10.92 24.42
C ILE A 88 -14.88 -9.77 24.77
N MET A 89 -15.37 -9.04 23.76
CA MET A 89 -16.29 -7.92 23.94
C MET A 89 -17.76 -8.33 24.08
N GLY A 90 -18.09 -9.62 23.94
CA GLY A 90 -19.46 -10.12 23.96
C GLY A 90 -20.30 -9.70 22.76
N LEU A 91 -19.67 -9.43 21.62
CA LEU A 91 -20.30 -9.03 20.37
C LEU A 91 -20.36 -10.18 19.39
N GLU A 92 -21.27 -10.10 18.42
CA GLU A 92 -21.31 -11.08 17.32
C GLU A 92 -20.06 -10.98 16.45
N ALA A 93 -19.58 -12.13 15.97
CA ALA A 93 -18.40 -12.18 15.12
C ALA A 93 -18.67 -11.45 13.79
N PRO A 94 -17.78 -10.52 13.38
CA PRO A 94 -17.97 -9.81 12.14
C PRO A 94 -17.86 -10.76 10.93
N SER A 95 -18.90 -10.84 10.13
CA SER A 95 -18.88 -11.56 8.87
C SER A 95 -18.36 -10.64 7.77
N GLY A 96 -17.12 -10.83 7.33
CA GLY A 96 -16.54 -10.05 6.24
C GLY A 96 -15.49 -10.84 5.46
N ASP A 97 -15.50 -10.71 4.13
CA ASP A 97 -14.43 -11.26 3.30
C ASP A 97 -13.12 -10.48 3.55
N LYS A 98 -11.97 -11.17 3.49
CA LYS A 98 -10.66 -10.53 3.52
C LYS A 98 -10.58 -9.50 2.39
N MET A 99 -10.23 -8.26 2.73
CA MET A 99 -10.01 -7.17 1.78
C MET A 99 -8.51 -6.98 1.55
N VAL A 100 -8.14 -6.52 0.36
CA VAL A 100 -6.75 -6.20 0.00
C VAL A 100 -6.70 -4.91 -0.80
N ALA A 101 -5.55 -4.25 -0.81
CA ALA A 101 -5.33 -3.09 -1.65
C ALA A 101 -5.15 -3.52 -3.12
N HIS A 102 -5.63 -2.68 -4.05
CA HIS A 102 -5.41 -2.83 -5.49
C HIS A 102 -5.14 -1.48 -6.12
N VAL A 103 -4.28 -1.43 -7.14
CA VAL A 103 -3.88 -0.19 -7.82
C VAL A 103 -4.64 -0.05 -9.14
N MET A 104 -5.50 0.94 -9.25
CA MET A 104 -6.37 1.22 -10.41
C MET A 104 -5.60 1.90 -11.55
N CYS A 105 -4.47 1.32 -11.96
CA CYS A 105 -3.66 1.82 -13.06
C CYS A 105 -2.74 0.72 -13.63
N ASN A 106 -2.75 0.57 -14.95
CA ASN A 106 -1.81 -0.27 -15.70
C ASN A 106 -1.13 0.55 -16.83
N GLY A 107 -0.98 1.86 -16.61
CA GLY A 107 -0.34 2.76 -17.57
C GLY A 107 1.18 2.56 -17.61
N GLY A 108 1.85 2.74 -16.49
CA GLY A 108 3.28 2.54 -16.36
C GLY A 108 4.12 3.05 -17.52
N CYS A 109 4.87 2.16 -18.13
CA CYS A 109 5.65 2.44 -19.35
C CYS A 109 4.78 2.61 -20.62
N ASN A 110 3.48 2.25 -20.57
CA ASN A 110 2.54 2.43 -21.67
C ASN A 110 1.88 3.82 -21.68
N ALA A 111 2.09 4.62 -20.63
CA ALA A 111 1.68 6.02 -20.58
C ALA A 111 2.79 6.90 -21.14
N LYS A 112 2.44 7.87 -22.00
CA LYS A 112 3.40 8.84 -22.54
C LYS A 112 3.93 9.74 -21.43
N GLU A 113 5.16 10.18 -21.59
CA GLU A 113 5.80 11.18 -20.74
C GLU A 113 5.77 12.54 -21.44
N ASN A 114 5.46 13.62 -20.73
CA ASN A 114 5.51 14.99 -21.19
C ASN A 114 6.94 15.52 -21.16
N PHE A 115 7.69 15.14 -20.13
CA PHE A 115 9.09 15.51 -19.92
C PHE A 115 9.79 14.52 -18.99
N GLU A 116 11.12 14.51 -19.03
CA GLU A 116 11.95 13.73 -18.10
C GLU A 116 11.96 14.42 -16.72
N TYR A 117 11.40 13.76 -15.71
CA TYR A 117 11.41 14.27 -14.33
C TYR A 117 12.78 14.03 -13.66
N ARG A 118 13.47 15.11 -13.27
CA ARG A 118 14.78 15.09 -12.60
C ARG A 118 14.73 15.56 -11.15
N GLY A 119 13.58 15.51 -10.51
CA GLY A 119 13.38 15.88 -9.10
C GLY A 119 13.51 14.72 -8.12
N VAL A 120 13.13 14.98 -6.88
CA VAL A 120 13.03 13.95 -5.83
C VAL A 120 12.01 12.89 -6.25
N LYS A 121 12.39 11.62 -6.18
CA LYS A 121 11.52 10.50 -6.53
C LYS A 121 10.48 10.22 -5.43
N ASP A 122 9.63 11.19 -5.20
CA ASP A 122 8.50 11.13 -4.29
C ASP A 122 7.23 11.55 -5.03
N CYS A 123 6.13 10.78 -4.85
CA CYS A 123 4.90 11.03 -5.59
C CYS A 123 4.23 12.35 -5.20
N LEU A 124 4.29 12.73 -3.92
CA LEU A 124 3.69 13.98 -3.45
C LEU A 124 4.51 15.19 -3.92
N ALA A 125 5.84 15.10 -3.92
CA ALA A 125 6.70 16.15 -4.47
C ALA A 125 6.46 16.34 -5.98
N ALA A 126 6.25 15.26 -6.70
CA ALA A 126 5.99 15.30 -8.14
C ALA A 126 4.69 16.01 -8.51
N THR A 127 3.64 15.96 -7.67
CA THR A 127 2.40 16.71 -7.93
C THR A 127 2.54 18.23 -7.81
N LYS A 128 3.64 18.71 -7.20
CA LYS A 128 3.90 20.14 -6.96
C LYS A 128 4.76 20.80 -8.05
N VAL A 129 5.10 20.06 -9.10
CA VAL A 129 5.96 20.58 -10.18
C VAL A 129 5.19 21.59 -11.03
N CYS A 130 5.80 22.76 -11.23
CA CYS A 130 5.27 23.76 -12.13
C CYS A 130 5.30 23.24 -13.57
N GLY A 131 4.14 23.24 -14.25
CA GLY A 131 4.01 22.74 -15.61
C GLY A 131 3.22 21.43 -15.74
N GLY A 132 2.77 20.87 -14.62
CA GLY A 132 1.92 19.68 -14.58
C GLY A 132 2.71 18.38 -14.40
N ASP A 133 2.04 17.25 -14.55
CA ASP A 133 2.61 15.92 -14.33
C ASP A 133 3.63 15.54 -15.40
N ALA A 134 4.72 14.88 -15.00
CA ALA A 134 5.69 14.33 -15.93
C ALA A 134 5.07 13.31 -16.88
N LYS A 135 4.06 12.56 -16.44
CA LYS A 135 3.24 11.68 -17.28
C LYS A 135 2.09 12.44 -17.92
N ALA A 136 1.81 12.17 -19.17
CA ALA A 136 0.69 12.78 -19.90
C ALA A 136 -0.68 12.41 -19.30
N CYS A 137 -0.77 11.32 -18.57
CA CYS A 137 -1.98 10.93 -17.83
C CYS A 137 -1.96 11.49 -16.43
N ARG A 138 -2.72 12.57 -16.18
CA ARG A 138 -2.85 13.23 -14.87
C ARG A 138 -3.53 12.37 -13.79
N TYR A 139 -4.12 11.26 -14.17
CA TYR A 139 -4.71 10.29 -13.25
C TYR A 139 -3.83 9.07 -13.01
N GLY A 140 -2.69 8.98 -13.71
CA GLY A 140 -1.84 7.80 -13.72
C GLY A 140 -0.93 7.68 -12.51
N CYS A 141 -0.38 6.48 -12.31
CA CYS A 141 0.66 6.25 -11.31
C CYS A 141 1.98 6.89 -11.76
N PHE A 142 2.64 7.65 -10.88
CA PHE A 142 3.98 8.21 -11.15
C PHE A 142 5.06 7.14 -11.21
N GLY A 143 4.90 6.07 -10.41
CA GLY A 143 5.90 5.00 -10.32
C GLY A 143 7.11 5.33 -9.44
N PHE A 144 7.06 6.38 -8.61
CA PHE A 144 8.20 6.76 -7.74
C PHE A 144 8.26 5.97 -6.43
N GLY A 145 7.18 5.27 -6.03
CA GLY A 145 7.27 4.31 -4.94
C GLY A 145 6.94 4.84 -3.54
N SER A 146 6.37 6.04 -3.35
CA SER A 146 5.97 6.54 -2.02
C SER A 146 5.01 5.58 -1.29
N CYS A 147 4.17 4.83 -2.03
CA CYS A 147 3.33 3.77 -1.48
C CYS A 147 4.13 2.52 -1.07
N VAL A 148 5.27 2.25 -1.70
CA VAL A 148 6.19 1.16 -1.34
C VAL A 148 6.87 1.49 -0.02
N GLU A 149 7.39 2.70 0.13
CA GLU A 149 8.03 3.19 1.37
C GLU A 149 7.04 3.19 2.56
N ALA A 150 5.77 3.52 2.31
CA ALA A 150 4.73 3.47 3.32
C ALA A 150 4.33 2.04 3.75
N CYS A 151 4.68 1.01 2.97
CA CYS A 151 4.26 -0.36 3.23
C CYS A 151 5.21 -1.08 4.18
N LYS A 152 4.77 -1.35 5.42
CA LYS A 152 5.54 -2.10 6.42
C LYS A 152 5.54 -3.62 6.21
N PHE A 153 4.73 -4.13 5.27
CA PHE A 153 4.51 -5.56 5.04
C PHE A 153 5.17 -6.07 3.76
N ASP A 154 5.96 -5.25 3.08
CA ASP A 154 6.59 -5.59 1.80
C ASP A 154 5.58 -6.16 0.78
N ALA A 155 4.37 -5.61 0.76
CA ALA A 155 3.26 -6.08 -0.05
C ALA A 155 3.03 -5.29 -1.34
N ILE A 156 3.80 -4.22 -1.58
CA ILE A 156 3.63 -3.37 -2.76
C ILE A 156 4.99 -3.03 -3.38
N HIS A 157 5.10 -3.15 -4.69
CA HIS A 157 6.34 -2.89 -5.44
C HIS A 157 6.04 -2.10 -6.70
N VAL A 158 7.00 -1.34 -7.20
CA VAL A 158 6.88 -0.67 -8.51
C VAL A 158 7.41 -1.59 -9.61
N ILE A 159 6.54 -1.96 -10.54
CA ILE A 159 6.83 -2.86 -11.65
C ILE A 159 6.41 -2.15 -12.95
N ASN A 160 7.32 -2.05 -13.92
CA ASN A 160 7.06 -1.34 -15.18
C ASN A 160 6.50 0.09 -15.01
N GLY A 161 6.96 0.81 -13.97
CA GLY A 161 6.53 2.18 -13.70
C GLY A 161 5.14 2.33 -13.10
N VAL A 162 4.56 1.23 -12.55
CA VAL A 162 3.29 1.21 -11.82
C VAL A 162 3.47 0.46 -10.51
N ALA A 163 2.78 0.89 -9.45
CA ALA A 163 2.72 0.14 -8.21
C ALA A 163 1.82 -1.10 -8.38
N VAL A 164 2.30 -2.25 -7.91
CA VAL A 164 1.60 -3.54 -7.94
C VAL A 164 1.56 -4.11 -6.52
N VAL A 165 0.40 -4.61 -6.10
CA VAL A 165 0.19 -5.16 -4.76
C VAL A 165 0.26 -6.68 -4.79
N ASP A 166 1.05 -7.26 -3.90
CA ASP A 166 1.01 -8.68 -3.59
C ASP A 166 -0.13 -8.95 -2.61
N LYS A 167 -1.17 -9.63 -3.07
CA LYS A 167 -2.38 -9.93 -2.29
C LYS A 167 -2.14 -10.85 -1.10
N GLU A 168 -1.13 -11.74 -1.21
CA GLU A 168 -0.82 -12.70 -0.14
C GLU A 168 -0.22 -11.97 1.07
N LYS A 169 0.68 -11.03 0.81
CA LYS A 169 1.33 -10.21 1.84
C LYS A 169 0.47 -9.04 2.32
N CYS A 170 -0.52 -8.61 1.52
CA CYS A 170 -1.31 -7.43 1.82
C CYS A 170 -2.27 -7.67 2.99
N THR A 171 -2.14 -6.85 4.03
CA THR A 171 -2.99 -6.86 5.23
C THR A 171 -4.08 -5.79 5.21
N ASN A 172 -4.22 -5.05 4.11
CA ASN A 172 -5.18 -3.94 3.96
C ASN A 172 -5.08 -2.84 5.04
N CYS A 173 -3.87 -2.54 5.51
CA CYS A 173 -3.67 -1.52 6.56
C CYS A 173 -3.96 -0.07 6.12
N GLY A 174 -4.10 0.21 4.83
CA GLY A 174 -4.45 1.52 4.29
C GLY A 174 -3.28 2.50 4.12
N ALA A 175 -2.07 2.24 4.63
CA ALA A 175 -0.92 3.16 4.57
C ALA A 175 -0.57 3.58 3.13
N CYS A 176 -0.56 2.64 2.17
CA CYS A 176 -0.31 2.94 0.76
C CYS A 176 -1.40 3.79 0.11
N ARG A 177 -2.67 3.67 0.56
CA ARG A 177 -3.78 4.52 0.10
C ARG A 177 -3.58 5.96 0.53
N ALA A 178 -3.22 6.17 1.80
CA ALA A 178 -2.94 7.50 2.34
C ALA A 178 -1.71 8.16 1.67
N ALA A 179 -0.70 7.36 1.29
CA ALA A 179 0.50 7.86 0.63
C ALA A 179 0.32 8.16 -0.87
N CYS A 180 -0.78 7.73 -1.50
CA CYS A 180 -1.00 7.93 -2.93
C CYS A 180 -1.69 9.28 -3.22
N PRO A 181 -1.01 10.28 -3.82
CA PRO A 181 -1.60 11.59 -4.08
C PRO A 181 -2.71 11.55 -5.15
N HIS A 182 -2.68 10.55 -6.06
CA HIS A 182 -3.72 10.37 -7.09
C HIS A 182 -4.87 9.45 -6.65
N HIS A 183 -4.86 8.96 -5.39
CA HIS A 183 -5.87 8.07 -4.83
C HIS A 183 -6.18 6.84 -5.70
N LEU A 184 -5.14 6.27 -6.32
CA LEU A 184 -5.25 5.13 -7.23
C LEU A 184 -5.43 3.80 -6.50
N ILE A 185 -5.17 3.75 -5.20
CA ILE A 185 -5.17 2.51 -4.44
C ILE A 185 -6.50 2.39 -3.71
N VAL A 186 -7.23 1.34 -4.05
CA VAL A 186 -8.57 1.05 -3.50
C VAL A 186 -8.60 -0.28 -2.77
N GLU A 187 -9.61 -0.48 -1.94
CA GLU A 187 -9.90 -1.77 -1.33
C GLU A 187 -10.72 -2.64 -2.25
N VAL A 188 -10.34 -3.91 -2.34
CA VAL A 188 -11.05 -4.90 -3.13
C VAL A 188 -11.14 -6.23 -2.36
N PRO A 189 -12.18 -7.04 -2.59
CA PRO A 189 -12.25 -8.36 -1.99
C PRO A 189 -11.07 -9.24 -2.44
N TYR A 190 -10.46 -9.97 -1.51
CA TYR A 190 -9.34 -10.88 -1.79
C TYR A 190 -9.66 -11.91 -2.87
N LYS A 191 -10.89 -12.41 -2.86
CA LYS A 191 -11.40 -13.40 -3.83
C LYS A 191 -11.56 -12.84 -5.25
N GLN A 192 -11.53 -11.52 -5.41
CA GLN A 192 -11.71 -10.87 -6.71
C GLN A 192 -10.49 -11.12 -7.61
N LYS A 193 -10.77 -11.49 -8.88
CA LYS A 193 -9.76 -11.81 -9.89
C LYS A 193 -9.72 -10.83 -11.06
N VAL A 194 -10.75 -10.02 -11.25
CA VAL A 194 -10.89 -9.12 -12.40
C VAL A 194 -11.00 -7.69 -11.90
N PHE A 195 -10.19 -6.80 -12.45
CA PHE A 195 -10.14 -5.37 -12.07
C PHE A 195 -10.12 -4.48 -13.29
N VAL A 196 -10.57 -3.25 -13.09
CA VAL A 196 -10.39 -2.17 -14.06
C VAL A 196 -9.16 -1.38 -13.66
N ASP A 197 -8.08 -1.50 -14.42
CA ASP A 197 -6.78 -0.90 -14.12
C ASP A 197 -6.62 0.44 -14.84
N CYS A 198 -7.64 1.29 -14.71
CA CYS A 198 -7.64 2.64 -15.25
C CYS A 198 -8.54 3.56 -14.39
N SER A 199 -8.03 4.76 -14.09
CA SER A 199 -8.75 5.80 -13.35
C SER A 199 -8.93 7.08 -14.15
N ASN A 200 -8.58 7.08 -15.45
CA ASN A 200 -8.65 8.27 -16.29
C ASN A 200 -10.10 8.62 -16.65
N LYS A 201 -10.53 9.83 -16.29
CA LYS A 201 -11.89 10.35 -16.49
C LYS A 201 -12.02 11.22 -17.75
N ASP A 202 -10.96 11.36 -18.55
CA ASP A 202 -11.01 12.12 -19.80
C ASP A 202 -11.77 11.33 -20.88
N LYS A 203 -12.21 12.03 -21.92
CA LYS A 203 -12.93 11.38 -23.04
C LYS A 203 -12.00 10.47 -23.85
N GLY A 204 -12.55 9.39 -24.41
CA GLY A 204 -11.82 8.35 -25.13
C GLY A 204 -10.74 8.81 -26.14
N PRO A 205 -11.00 9.79 -27.03
CA PRO A 205 -9.97 10.28 -27.96
C PRO A 205 -8.76 10.94 -27.29
N ALA A 206 -8.95 11.64 -26.16
CA ALA A 206 -7.87 12.22 -25.38
C ALA A 206 -7.06 11.14 -24.67
N VAL A 207 -7.75 10.20 -24.03
CA VAL A 207 -7.14 9.09 -23.28
C VAL A 207 -6.29 8.19 -24.17
N THR A 208 -6.75 7.92 -25.39
CA THR A 208 -6.02 7.10 -26.37
C THR A 208 -4.68 7.71 -26.76
N LYS A 209 -4.56 9.04 -26.76
CA LYS A 209 -3.31 9.75 -27.06
C LYS A 209 -2.27 9.66 -25.96
N VAL A 210 -2.70 9.47 -24.70
CA VAL A 210 -1.81 9.52 -23.53
C VAL A 210 -1.43 8.15 -22.97
N CYS A 211 -2.27 7.10 -23.17
CA CYS A 211 -1.98 5.78 -22.60
C CYS A 211 -2.49 4.66 -23.52
N ALA A 212 -1.66 3.66 -23.79
CA ALA A 212 -2.04 2.50 -24.60
C ALA A 212 -3.05 1.58 -23.87
N ASN A 213 -2.89 1.39 -22.54
CA ASN A 213 -3.75 0.52 -21.72
C ASN A 213 -4.84 1.31 -20.99
N SER A 214 -5.57 2.15 -21.72
CA SER A 214 -6.54 3.07 -21.10
C SER A 214 -7.98 2.67 -21.38
N CYS A 215 -8.87 2.89 -20.41
CA CYS A 215 -10.31 2.79 -20.65
C CYS A 215 -10.78 3.96 -21.52
N ILE A 216 -11.42 3.66 -22.62
CA ILE A 216 -11.99 4.65 -23.56
C ILE A 216 -13.51 4.80 -23.41
N ALA A 217 -14.08 4.26 -22.36
CA ALA A 217 -15.52 4.30 -22.10
C ALA A 217 -16.41 3.73 -23.23
N CYS A 218 -15.93 2.72 -23.96
CA CYS A 218 -16.65 2.17 -25.11
C CYS A 218 -17.89 1.32 -24.76
N GLY A 219 -18.09 0.98 -23.48
CA GLY A 219 -19.21 0.20 -22.98
C GLY A 219 -19.24 -1.28 -23.40
N MET A 220 -18.19 -1.80 -24.06
CA MET A 220 -18.17 -3.21 -24.48
C MET A 220 -18.18 -4.17 -23.28
N CYS A 221 -17.47 -3.85 -22.23
CA CYS A 221 -17.45 -4.64 -20.99
C CYS A 221 -18.83 -4.69 -20.32
N GLU A 222 -19.56 -3.58 -20.32
CA GLU A 222 -20.92 -3.46 -19.79
C GLU A 222 -21.90 -4.31 -20.59
N ARG A 223 -21.90 -4.19 -21.91
CA ARG A 223 -22.76 -5.01 -22.81
C ARG A 223 -22.46 -6.52 -22.74
N THR A 224 -21.23 -6.90 -22.42
CA THR A 224 -20.80 -8.30 -22.33
C THR A 224 -21.09 -8.92 -20.97
N CYS A 225 -21.32 -8.11 -19.93
CA CYS A 225 -21.53 -8.59 -18.58
C CYS A 225 -22.94 -9.16 -18.41
N LYS A 226 -23.04 -10.47 -18.17
CA LYS A 226 -24.34 -11.16 -17.91
C LYS A 226 -24.88 -10.94 -16.49
N PHE A 227 -24.07 -10.38 -15.59
CA PHE A 227 -24.39 -10.25 -14.17
C PHE A 227 -24.67 -8.80 -13.77
N ASP A 228 -24.72 -7.88 -14.74
CA ASP A 228 -24.91 -6.45 -14.48
C ASP A 228 -23.94 -5.91 -13.40
N ALA A 229 -22.68 -6.35 -13.46
CA ALA A 229 -21.67 -6.09 -12.46
C ALA A 229 -20.63 -5.05 -12.88
N ILE A 230 -20.70 -4.51 -14.11
CA ILE A 230 -19.76 -3.51 -14.62
C ILE A 230 -20.50 -2.44 -15.40
N HIS A 231 -20.24 -1.19 -15.06
CA HIS A 231 -20.86 -0.02 -15.67
C HIS A 231 -19.83 1.02 -16.04
N VAL A 232 -20.11 1.85 -17.03
CA VAL A 232 -19.25 2.99 -17.38
C VAL A 232 -19.75 4.23 -16.66
N VAL A 233 -18.97 4.70 -15.69
CA VAL A 233 -19.28 5.88 -14.88
C VAL A 233 -18.13 6.89 -15.02
N ASN A 234 -18.46 8.16 -15.31
CA ASN A 234 -17.46 9.23 -15.47
C ASN A 234 -16.34 8.87 -16.46
N ASN A 235 -16.66 8.29 -17.61
CA ASN A 235 -15.76 7.86 -18.68
C ASN A 235 -14.79 6.72 -18.30
N VAL A 236 -15.03 6.00 -17.22
CA VAL A 236 -14.24 4.81 -16.84
C VAL A 236 -15.18 3.68 -16.45
N ALA A 237 -14.79 2.44 -16.75
CA ALA A 237 -15.54 1.28 -16.31
C ALA A 237 -15.33 1.06 -14.80
N VAL A 238 -16.39 0.72 -14.08
CA VAL A 238 -16.38 0.44 -12.64
C VAL A 238 -17.07 -0.90 -12.42
N ILE A 239 -16.47 -1.77 -11.60
CA ILE A 239 -17.01 -3.09 -11.26
C ILE A 239 -17.68 -3.02 -9.89
N ASP A 240 -18.92 -3.50 -9.83
CA ASP A 240 -19.58 -3.82 -8.58
C ASP A 240 -19.16 -5.22 -8.12
N TYR A 241 -18.28 -5.27 -7.13
CA TYR A 241 -17.73 -6.53 -6.63
C TYR A 241 -18.75 -7.40 -5.92
N SER A 242 -19.89 -6.88 -5.49
CA SER A 242 -20.97 -7.65 -4.88
C SER A 242 -21.69 -8.53 -5.89
N LYS A 243 -21.81 -8.07 -7.13
CA LYS A 243 -22.46 -8.78 -8.24
C LYS A 243 -21.47 -9.59 -9.08
N CYS A 244 -20.20 -9.23 -9.10
CA CYS A 244 -19.20 -9.82 -9.98
C CYS A 244 -18.91 -11.29 -9.64
N LYS A 245 -19.05 -12.18 -10.64
CA LYS A 245 -18.78 -13.63 -10.52
C LYS A 245 -17.38 -14.04 -11.04
N ASN A 246 -16.47 -13.09 -11.30
CA ASN A 246 -15.10 -13.37 -11.78
C ASN A 246 -15.03 -14.17 -13.10
N CYS A 247 -16.01 -14.05 -13.97
CA CYS A 247 -16.09 -14.81 -15.21
C CYS A 247 -15.12 -14.35 -16.32
N THR A 248 -14.38 -13.25 -16.15
CA THR A 248 -13.37 -12.70 -17.06
C THR A 248 -13.87 -12.24 -18.43
N MET A 249 -15.15 -12.34 -18.76
CA MET A 249 -15.69 -11.97 -20.07
C MET A 249 -15.45 -10.49 -20.42
N CYS A 250 -15.57 -9.59 -19.45
CA CYS A 250 -15.30 -8.17 -19.64
C CYS A 250 -13.84 -7.87 -19.97
N ALA A 251 -12.88 -8.63 -19.41
CA ALA A 251 -11.47 -8.51 -19.72
C ALA A 251 -11.19 -8.95 -21.17
N LYS A 252 -11.77 -10.08 -21.62
CA LYS A 252 -11.65 -10.58 -22.99
C LYS A 252 -12.27 -9.63 -24.01
N ALA A 253 -13.36 -8.94 -23.65
CA ALA A 253 -14.06 -7.99 -24.52
C ALA A 253 -13.39 -6.60 -24.56
N CYS A 254 -12.44 -6.30 -23.68
CA CYS A 254 -11.82 -4.99 -23.62
C CYS A 254 -10.78 -4.79 -24.73
N PRO A 255 -11.02 -3.86 -25.70
CA PRO A 255 -10.10 -3.66 -26.82
C PRO A 255 -8.81 -2.93 -26.44
N ARG A 256 -8.73 -2.42 -25.20
CA ARG A 256 -7.62 -1.59 -24.71
C ARG A 256 -6.86 -2.22 -23.54
N ASN A 257 -7.14 -3.47 -23.20
CA ASN A 257 -6.54 -4.17 -22.06
C ASN A 257 -6.58 -3.34 -20.76
N ALA A 258 -7.66 -2.55 -20.58
CA ALA A 258 -7.87 -1.76 -19.38
C ALA A 258 -8.51 -2.57 -18.23
N ILE A 259 -8.89 -3.80 -18.51
CA ILE A 259 -9.47 -4.76 -17.56
C ILE A 259 -8.61 -6.01 -17.60
N GLU A 260 -7.92 -6.29 -16.52
CA GLU A 260 -7.03 -7.44 -16.45
C GLU A 260 -7.52 -8.45 -15.40
N PRO A 261 -7.50 -9.76 -15.73
CA PRO A 261 -7.57 -10.79 -14.71
C PRO A 261 -6.25 -10.83 -13.95
N ILE A 262 -6.30 -11.15 -12.65
CA ILE A 262 -5.06 -11.38 -11.90
C ILE A 262 -4.32 -12.56 -12.52
N PRO A 263 -3.03 -12.41 -12.80
CA PRO A 263 -2.24 -13.49 -13.33
C PRO A 263 -2.19 -14.67 -12.35
N THR A 264 -2.31 -15.88 -12.88
CA THR A 264 -2.13 -17.12 -12.12
C THR A 264 -0.70 -17.21 -11.56
N PRO A 265 -0.42 -18.06 -10.55
CA PRO A 265 0.94 -18.23 -10.04
C PRO A 265 1.98 -18.53 -11.14
N GLU A 266 1.61 -19.35 -12.13
CA GLU A 266 2.46 -19.68 -13.28
C GLU A 266 2.72 -18.47 -14.20
N GLU A 267 1.70 -17.63 -14.42
CA GLU A 267 1.84 -16.38 -15.17
C GLU A 267 2.68 -15.35 -14.39
N LYS A 268 2.57 -15.33 -13.05
CA LYS A 268 3.43 -14.49 -12.19
C LYS A 268 4.91 -14.90 -12.31
N GLU A 269 5.22 -16.19 -12.38
CA GLU A 269 6.59 -16.67 -12.57
C GLU A 269 7.13 -16.33 -13.97
N LYS A 270 6.34 -16.54 -15.01
CA LYS A 270 6.70 -16.14 -16.38
C LYS A 270 6.92 -14.62 -16.46
N PHE A 271 6.10 -13.84 -15.77
CA PHE A 271 6.23 -12.38 -15.73
C PHE A 271 7.50 -11.94 -14.98
N LYS A 272 7.83 -12.56 -13.82
CA LYS A 272 9.10 -12.34 -13.10
C LYS A 272 10.32 -12.70 -13.94
N ALA A 273 10.27 -13.82 -14.67
CA ALA A 273 11.33 -14.24 -15.58
C ALA A 273 11.50 -13.26 -16.74
N ALA A 274 10.41 -12.80 -17.34
CA ALA A 274 10.43 -11.80 -18.40
C ALA A 274 10.98 -10.45 -17.90
N GLN A 275 10.64 -10.03 -16.69
CA GLN A 275 11.18 -8.82 -16.06
C GLN A 275 12.68 -8.91 -15.84
N LYS A 276 13.16 -10.05 -15.32
CA LYS A 276 14.59 -10.28 -15.10
C LYS A 276 15.35 -10.20 -16.44
N ALA A 277 14.84 -10.84 -17.48
CA ALA A 277 15.41 -10.79 -18.83
C ALA A 277 15.40 -9.36 -19.42
N MET A 278 14.33 -8.57 -19.19
CA MET A 278 14.30 -7.17 -19.63
C MET A 278 15.27 -6.29 -18.83
N ALA A 279 15.41 -6.50 -17.53
CA ALA A 279 16.37 -5.78 -16.69
C ALA A 279 17.81 -6.08 -17.12
N GLU A 280 18.14 -7.34 -17.42
CA GLU A 280 19.43 -7.77 -17.94
C GLU A 280 19.72 -7.15 -19.33
N LYS A 281 18.75 -7.14 -20.25
CA LYS A 281 18.88 -6.48 -21.56
C LYS A 281 19.09 -4.97 -21.42
N LYS A 282 18.38 -4.31 -20.49
CA LYS A 282 18.52 -2.87 -20.25
C LYS A 282 19.88 -2.54 -19.64
N ALA A 283 20.39 -3.39 -18.72
CA ALA A 283 21.72 -3.25 -18.16
C ALA A 283 22.81 -3.47 -19.21
N ALA A 284 22.67 -4.47 -20.08
CA ALA A 284 23.59 -4.71 -21.17
C ALA A 284 23.61 -3.56 -22.20
N ALA A 285 22.44 -3.03 -22.55
CA ALA A 285 22.32 -1.87 -23.44
C ALA A 285 22.93 -0.60 -22.83
N ALA A 286 22.72 -0.37 -21.53
CA ALA A 286 23.33 0.76 -20.81
C ALA A 286 24.86 0.65 -20.77
N LYS A 287 25.38 -0.56 -20.58
CA LYS A 287 26.82 -0.84 -20.59
C LYS A 287 27.43 -0.61 -21.98
N ALA A 288 26.80 -1.10 -23.02
CA ALA A 288 27.21 -0.86 -24.39
C ALA A 288 27.17 0.64 -24.78
N ALA A 289 26.15 1.37 -24.35
CA ALA A 289 26.06 2.80 -24.56
C ALA A 289 27.15 3.59 -23.81
N ALA A 290 27.50 3.17 -22.59
CA ALA A 290 28.60 3.76 -21.83
C ALA A 290 29.97 3.51 -22.48
N GLU A 291 30.20 2.29 -22.98
CA GLU A 291 31.43 1.93 -23.72
C GLU A 291 31.54 2.71 -25.04
N ALA A 292 30.45 2.86 -25.78
CA ALA A 292 30.41 3.67 -27.01
C ALA A 292 30.68 5.16 -26.72
N ALA A 293 30.13 5.69 -25.64
CA ALA A 293 30.38 7.08 -25.21
C ALA A 293 31.84 7.30 -24.76
N ALA A 294 32.45 6.30 -24.10
CA ALA A 294 33.87 6.35 -23.71
C ALA A 294 34.78 6.28 -24.93
N ALA A 295 34.46 5.42 -25.93
CA ALA A 295 35.20 5.34 -27.18
C ALA A 295 35.13 6.62 -28.03
N ALA A 296 33.92 7.26 -28.08
CA ALA A 296 33.75 8.54 -28.76
C ALA A 296 34.59 9.67 -28.10
N LYS A 297 34.64 9.73 -26.76
CA LYS A 297 35.49 10.68 -26.03
C LYS A 297 36.99 10.43 -26.25
N ALA A 298 37.40 9.20 -26.39
CA ALA A 298 38.80 8.86 -26.66
C ALA A 298 39.22 9.23 -28.09
N ALA A 299 38.28 9.20 -29.06
CA ALA A 299 38.54 9.61 -30.44
C ALA A 299 38.60 11.14 -30.63
N GLU A 300 38.06 11.91 -29.71
CA GLU A 300 37.97 13.38 -29.76
C GLU A 300 39.12 14.11 -28.99
N ALA A 301 40.07 13.32 -28.41
CA ALA A 301 41.26 13.85 -27.76
C ALA A 301 42.18 14.52 -28.81
N PRO A 302 42.53 15.82 -28.69
CA PRO A 302 43.38 16.53 -29.67
C PRO A 302 44.76 15.89 -29.66
N LYS A 303 45.27 15.54 -30.87
CA LYS A 303 46.70 15.26 -31.09
C LYS A 303 47.47 16.56 -30.73
N ALA A 304 48.14 16.53 -29.59
CA ALA A 304 49.11 17.55 -29.25
C ALA A 304 50.29 17.40 -30.25
N GLU A 305 50.49 18.44 -31.06
CA GLU A 305 51.77 18.75 -31.70
C GLU A 305 52.74 19.33 -30.68
#